data_834079f4e154af8e2fa9a0b5f4940455
#
_entry.id   834079f4e154af8e2fa9a0b5f4940455
#
_cell.length_a   1.000
_cell.length_b   1.000
_cell.length_c   1.000
_cell.angle_alpha   90.00
_cell.angle_beta   90.00
_cell.angle_gamma   90.00
#
_symmetry.space_group_name_H-M   'P 1'
#
loop_
_entity.id
_entity.type
_entity.pdbx_description
1 polymer ?
#
loop_
_entity_poly.entity_id
_entity_poly.type
_entity_poly.pdbx_seq_one_letter_code
_entity_poly.pdbx_strand_id
1 'polypeptide(L)'
;MTKNLFRILLFLLLPLAGQAKDADSLRVLWVGNSYTYYNDMPAIVQQIAATQKVKVSCTRFLKGGERFSGHLTNQKLLKALAAGGWDYVVLQEQSSAPAMPTRQVAREVYPQARTLDSLVHAGSPDARVIFYMTWGHKNGNRFPIPEYPPTMQERLITSYLEMAYDNDAWCAPVGMAWRRVRAERPDCVLYAQDCFHPALPGSYLAANVIFTTIYGKPYQTDCTMGLPPEQAEYLQRIAQQTVLENRTLLNLE
;
A
#
# COMPACT_ATOMS: atom_id res chain seq x y z
N MET A 1 64.63 33.51 -5.45
CA MET A 1 63.36 33.92 -6.04
C MET A 1 62.61 32.65 -6.47
N THR A 2 61.78 32.13 -5.59
CA THR A 2 60.97 30.92 -5.81
C THR A 2 59.52 31.32 -5.98
N LYS A 3 58.97 31.10 -7.19
CA LYS A 3 57.58 31.41 -7.52
C LYS A 3 56.70 30.21 -7.09
N ASN A 4 55.90 30.40 -6.08
CA ASN A 4 54.82 29.45 -5.70
C ASN A 4 53.64 29.55 -6.67
N LEU A 5 53.39 28.47 -7.40
CA LEU A 5 52.24 28.32 -8.29
C LEU A 5 51.08 27.72 -7.48
N PHE A 6 50.13 28.54 -7.09
CA PHE A 6 48.87 28.10 -6.47
C PHE A 6 47.96 27.49 -7.56
N ARG A 7 47.79 26.16 -7.56
CA ARG A 7 46.80 25.48 -8.40
C ARG A 7 45.44 25.53 -7.70
N ILE A 8 44.55 26.37 -8.20
CA ILE A 8 43.14 26.37 -7.80
C ILE A 8 42.48 25.18 -8.45
N LEU A 9 42.07 24.19 -7.64
CA LEU A 9 41.29 23.05 -8.06
C LEU A 9 39.79 23.47 -8.10
N LEU A 10 39.29 23.76 -9.29
CA LEU A 10 37.87 24.10 -9.52
C LEU A 10 37.04 22.82 -9.46
N PHE A 11 36.33 22.57 -8.36
CA PHE A 11 35.34 21.51 -8.25
C PHE A 11 34.11 21.92 -9.08
N LEU A 12 33.95 21.35 -10.27
CA LEU A 12 32.72 21.39 -11.03
C LEU A 12 31.66 20.55 -10.28
N LEU A 13 30.79 21.20 -9.54
CA LEU A 13 29.53 20.64 -9.08
C LEU A 13 28.62 20.40 -10.31
N LEU A 14 28.65 19.17 -10.81
CA LEU A 14 27.62 18.72 -11.76
C LEU A 14 26.29 18.68 -11.02
N PRO A 15 25.25 19.38 -11.50
CA PRO A 15 23.94 19.22 -10.92
C PRO A 15 23.50 17.77 -11.16
N LEU A 16 23.18 17.02 -10.10
CA LEU A 16 22.38 15.81 -10.22
C LEU A 16 21.08 16.23 -10.93
N ALA A 17 20.90 15.75 -12.15
CA ALA A 17 19.65 15.89 -12.87
C ALA A 17 18.60 15.09 -12.13
N GLY A 18 17.94 15.70 -11.15
CA GLY A 18 16.71 15.23 -10.59
C GLY A 18 15.72 15.11 -11.76
N GLN A 19 15.10 13.97 -11.95
CA GLN A 19 14.02 13.83 -12.93
C GLN A 19 13.00 14.93 -12.65
N ALA A 20 12.78 15.81 -13.61
CA ALA A 20 11.80 16.87 -13.50
C ALA A 20 10.45 16.22 -13.13
N LYS A 21 9.89 16.62 -11.99
CA LYS A 21 8.55 16.22 -11.56
C LYS A 21 7.59 16.68 -12.66
N ASP A 22 6.93 15.73 -13.31
CA ASP A 22 5.77 16.06 -14.16
C ASP A 22 4.74 16.63 -13.18
N ALA A 23 4.59 17.96 -13.16
CA ALA A 23 3.90 18.71 -12.09
C ALA A 23 2.44 18.28 -11.88
N ASP A 24 1.90 17.50 -12.83
CA ASP A 24 0.50 17.06 -12.86
C ASP A 24 0.29 15.58 -12.52
N SER A 25 1.32 14.81 -12.09
CA SER A 25 1.19 13.37 -11.84
C SER A 25 1.56 13.00 -10.41
N LEU A 26 0.64 12.33 -9.69
CA LEU A 26 0.92 11.71 -8.39
C LEU A 26 1.88 10.54 -8.58
N ARG A 27 3.01 10.56 -7.89
CA ARG A 27 4.02 9.50 -7.90
C ARG A 27 3.76 8.54 -6.76
N VAL A 28 3.31 7.33 -7.07
CA VAL A 28 2.98 6.30 -6.09
C VAL A 28 4.01 5.17 -6.18
N LEU A 29 4.70 4.93 -5.06
CA LEU A 29 5.59 3.78 -4.89
C LEU A 29 4.83 2.64 -4.22
N TRP A 30 4.89 1.45 -4.82
CA TRP A 30 4.26 0.24 -4.30
C TRP A 30 5.33 -0.72 -3.80
N VAL A 31 5.26 -1.07 -2.52
CA VAL A 31 6.14 -2.05 -1.88
C VAL A 31 5.28 -3.16 -1.29
N GLY A 32 5.46 -4.40 -1.77
CA GLY A 32 4.60 -5.49 -1.34
C GLY A 32 4.86 -6.79 -2.09
N ASN A 33 3.81 -7.58 -2.24
CA ASN A 33 3.93 -8.92 -2.82
C ASN A 33 2.74 -9.27 -3.74
N SER A 34 2.39 -10.56 -3.82
CA SER A 34 1.31 -11.05 -4.68
C SER A 34 -0.05 -10.42 -4.38
N TYR A 35 -0.33 -10.04 -3.16
CA TYR A 35 -1.59 -9.36 -2.80
C TYR A 35 -1.72 -8.00 -3.48
N THR A 36 -0.63 -7.39 -3.88
CA THR A 36 -0.59 -6.14 -4.63
C THR A 36 -0.50 -6.36 -6.14
N TYR A 37 0.28 -7.34 -6.63
CA TYR A 37 0.46 -7.47 -8.08
C TYR A 37 -0.59 -8.34 -8.79
N TYR A 38 -1.38 -9.15 -8.08
CA TYR A 38 -2.46 -9.93 -8.72
C TYR A 38 -3.45 -9.02 -9.43
N ASN A 39 -3.83 -9.44 -10.65
CA ASN A 39 -4.70 -8.68 -11.56
C ASN A 39 -4.19 -7.26 -11.86
N ASP A 40 -2.89 -7.02 -11.68
CA ASP A 40 -2.26 -5.70 -11.83
C ASP A 40 -3.01 -4.59 -11.05
N MET A 41 -3.26 -4.82 -9.76
CA MET A 41 -4.05 -3.90 -8.93
C MET A 41 -3.55 -2.44 -8.97
N PRO A 42 -2.23 -2.12 -9.00
CA PRO A 42 -1.77 -0.75 -9.21
C PRO A 42 -2.24 -0.13 -10.54
N ALA A 43 -2.35 -0.91 -11.63
CA ALA A 43 -2.91 -0.40 -12.89
C ALA A 43 -4.43 -0.15 -12.79
N ILE A 44 -5.16 -0.94 -12.00
CA ILE A 44 -6.57 -0.66 -11.72
C ILE A 44 -6.70 0.69 -11.02
N VAL A 45 -5.86 0.99 -10.02
CA VAL A 45 -5.82 2.31 -9.35
C VAL A 45 -5.57 3.43 -10.36
N GLN A 46 -4.61 3.26 -11.29
CA GLN A 46 -4.33 4.24 -12.33
C GLN A 46 -5.55 4.48 -13.24
N GLN A 47 -6.27 3.43 -13.63
CA GLN A 47 -7.44 3.55 -14.49
C GLN A 47 -8.59 4.27 -13.77
N ILE A 48 -8.86 3.92 -12.50
CA ILE A 48 -9.86 4.62 -11.68
C ILE A 48 -9.48 6.11 -11.54
N ALA A 49 -8.24 6.42 -11.21
CA ALA A 49 -7.73 7.77 -11.07
C ALA A 49 -7.90 8.59 -12.36
N ALA A 50 -7.65 7.98 -13.52
CA ALA A 50 -7.81 8.62 -14.82
C ALA A 50 -9.25 9.08 -15.09
N THR A 51 -10.26 8.33 -14.63
CA THR A 51 -11.67 8.75 -14.74
C THR A 51 -11.97 10.01 -13.91
N GLN A 52 -11.16 10.27 -12.89
CA GLN A 52 -11.23 11.47 -12.05
C GLN A 52 -10.26 12.58 -12.52
N LYS A 53 -9.67 12.44 -13.71
CA LYS A 53 -8.65 13.36 -14.29
C LYS A 53 -7.40 13.48 -13.40
N VAL A 54 -7.11 12.47 -12.59
CA VAL A 54 -5.90 12.37 -11.77
C VAL A 54 -4.92 11.45 -12.48
N LYS A 55 -3.76 11.98 -12.84
CA LYS A 55 -2.65 11.17 -13.35
C LYS A 55 -1.92 10.52 -12.20
N VAL A 56 -1.70 9.21 -12.28
CA VAL A 56 -0.93 8.44 -11.29
C VAL A 56 0.20 7.73 -12.00
N SER A 57 1.42 7.92 -11.53
CA SER A 57 2.61 7.17 -11.94
C SER A 57 2.95 6.13 -10.89
N CYS A 58 3.02 4.84 -11.27
CA CYS A 58 3.26 3.73 -10.37
C CYS A 58 4.67 3.17 -10.55
N THR A 59 5.49 3.23 -9.51
CA THR A 59 6.74 2.46 -9.40
C THR A 59 6.50 1.26 -8.48
N ARG A 60 7.01 0.08 -8.83
CA ARG A 60 6.61 -1.18 -8.19
C ARG A 60 7.82 -1.97 -7.72
N PHE A 61 7.85 -2.32 -6.44
CA PHE A 61 8.76 -3.29 -5.84
C PHE A 61 7.93 -4.40 -5.23
N LEU A 62 7.49 -5.33 -6.08
CA LEU A 62 6.54 -6.39 -5.77
C LEU A 62 7.18 -7.74 -6.06
N LYS A 63 7.25 -8.60 -5.05
CA LYS A 63 7.80 -9.96 -5.17
C LYS A 63 6.95 -10.95 -4.39
N GLY A 64 6.60 -12.09 -5.00
CA GLY A 64 5.72 -13.08 -4.38
C GLY A 64 6.20 -13.52 -3.00
N GLY A 65 5.32 -13.46 -2.00
CA GLY A 65 5.60 -13.85 -0.62
C GLY A 65 6.58 -12.95 0.15
N GLU A 66 7.02 -11.83 -0.45
CA GLU A 66 8.03 -10.97 0.17
C GLU A 66 7.49 -10.30 1.45
N ARG A 67 8.41 -10.11 2.41
CA ARG A 67 8.19 -9.42 3.67
C ARG A 67 8.86 -8.04 3.67
N PHE A 68 8.48 -7.18 4.59
CA PHE A 68 9.18 -5.91 4.82
C PHE A 68 10.68 -6.12 5.06
N SER A 69 11.05 -7.15 5.83
CA SER A 69 12.46 -7.49 6.08
C SER A 69 13.25 -7.79 4.80
N GLY A 70 12.65 -8.47 3.82
CA GLY A 70 13.28 -8.73 2.53
C GLY A 70 13.34 -7.47 1.65
N HIS A 71 12.30 -6.63 1.69
CA HIS A 71 12.31 -5.32 1.03
C HIS A 71 13.43 -4.41 1.55
N LEU A 72 13.72 -4.43 2.86
CA LEU A 72 14.82 -3.69 3.47
C LEU A 72 16.22 -4.13 3.02
N THR A 73 16.34 -5.28 2.35
CA THR A 73 17.60 -5.75 1.73
C THR A 73 17.66 -5.48 0.22
N ASN A 74 16.58 -5.00 -0.39
CA ASN A 74 16.48 -4.75 -1.81
C ASN A 74 17.18 -3.43 -2.20
N GLN A 75 18.39 -3.51 -2.72
CA GLN A 75 19.21 -2.35 -3.08
C GLN A 75 18.55 -1.42 -4.10
N LYS A 76 17.70 -1.96 -5.01
CA LYS A 76 16.96 -1.12 -5.98
C LYS A 76 15.87 -0.31 -5.30
N LEU A 77 15.15 -0.93 -4.35
CA LEU A 77 14.16 -0.21 -3.54
C LEU A 77 14.85 0.87 -2.68
N LEU A 78 15.93 0.52 -1.98
CA LEU A 78 16.64 1.48 -1.13
C LEU A 78 17.15 2.69 -1.93
N LYS A 79 17.66 2.46 -3.14
CA LYS A 79 18.04 3.56 -4.06
C LYS A 79 16.83 4.40 -4.49
N ALA A 80 15.68 3.78 -4.76
CA ALA A 80 14.46 4.49 -5.15
C ALA A 80 13.90 5.33 -3.98
N LEU A 81 13.94 4.81 -2.75
CA LEU A 81 13.58 5.55 -1.55
C LEU A 81 14.51 6.76 -1.33
N ALA A 82 15.81 6.54 -1.42
CA ALA A 82 16.80 7.61 -1.26
C ALA A 82 16.72 8.69 -2.36
N ALA A 83 16.35 8.33 -3.59
CA ALA A 83 16.13 9.26 -4.68
C ALA A 83 14.91 10.16 -4.47
N GLY A 84 13.93 9.68 -3.71
CA GLY A 84 12.77 10.44 -3.26
C GLY A 84 11.82 10.93 -4.34
N GLY A 85 11.05 11.97 -3.99
CA GLY A 85 10.06 12.60 -4.85
C GLY A 85 8.76 11.83 -4.96
N TRP A 86 8.44 10.98 -3.99
CA TRP A 86 7.17 10.25 -3.88
C TRP A 86 6.09 11.14 -3.26
N ASP A 87 4.88 11.06 -3.78
CA ASP A 87 3.72 11.67 -3.15
C ASP A 87 3.07 10.66 -2.19
N TYR A 88 3.00 9.39 -2.59
CA TYR A 88 2.49 8.30 -1.77
C TYR A 88 3.41 7.08 -1.84
N VAL A 89 3.54 6.39 -0.71
CA VAL A 89 4.21 5.09 -0.64
C VAL A 89 3.27 4.07 0.01
N VAL A 90 2.84 3.08 -0.76
CA VAL A 90 1.94 2.02 -0.28
C VAL A 90 2.78 0.83 0.17
N LEU A 91 2.67 0.49 1.45
CA LEU A 91 3.42 -0.57 2.11
C LEU A 91 2.49 -1.74 2.45
N GLN A 92 2.75 -2.93 1.89
CA GLN A 92 1.99 -4.14 2.14
C GLN A 92 2.93 -5.26 2.61
N GLU A 93 2.72 -5.70 3.86
CA GLU A 93 3.47 -6.82 4.47
C GLU A 93 2.95 -8.18 3.96
N GLN A 94 3.73 -9.23 4.14
CA GLN A 94 3.33 -10.60 3.80
C GLN A 94 1.99 -10.96 4.48
N SER A 95 1.12 -11.66 3.75
CA SER A 95 -0.30 -11.85 4.07
C SER A 95 -0.60 -12.39 5.48
N SER A 96 0.27 -13.24 6.03
CA SER A 96 0.06 -13.88 7.34
C SER A 96 0.89 -13.24 8.47
N ALA A 97 1.96 -12.50 8.14
CA ALA A 97 2.88 -11.98 9.15
C ALA A 97 2.19 -11.02 10.15
N PRO A 98 1.35 -10.06 9.72
CA PRO A 98 0.65 -9.19 10.67
C PRO A 98 -0.47 -9.90 11.46
N ALA A 99 -0.87 -11.12 11.06
CA ALA A 99 -1.85 -11.92 11.77
C ALA A 99 -1.24 -12.90 12.80
N MET A 100 0.07 -12.92 12.94
CA MET A 100 0.75 -13.76 13.93
C MET A 100 0.47 -13.28 15.37
N PRO A 101 0.83 -14.05 16.43
CA PRO A 101 0.66 -13.61 17.79
C PRO A 101 1.28 -12.23 18.03
N THR A 102 0.63 -11.38 18.81
CA THR A 102 1.00 -9.96 19.05
C THR A 102 2.48 -9.79 19.38
N ARG A 103 3.04 -10.63 20.27
CA ARG A 103 4.47 -10.57 20.61
C ARG A 103 5.38 -10.82 19.40
N GLN A 104 4.96 -11.70 18.47
CA GLN A 104 5.72 -11.98 17.26
C GLN A 104 5.62 -10.81 16.28
N VAL A 105 4.42 -10.25 16.06
CA VAL A 105 4.21 -9.06 15.23
C VAL A 105 5.05 -7.88 15.74
N ALA A 106 5.02 -7.63 17.05
CA ALA A 106 5.79 -6.57 17.69
C ALA A 106 7.32 -6.72 17.49
N ARG A 107 7.81 -7.96 17.40
CA ARG A 107 9.24 -8.24 17.19
C ARG A 107 9.65 -8.25 15.72
N GLU A 108 8.78 -8.76 14.83
CA GLU A 108 9.17 -9.12 13.45
C GLU A 108 8.54 -8.22 12.38
N VAL A 109 7.48 -7.48 12.69
CA VAL A 109 6.75 -6.65 11.71
C VAL A 109 6.91 -5.15 12.01
N TYR A 110 6.56 -4.70 13.22
CA TYR A 110 6.55 -3.27 13.53
C TYR A 110 7.91 -2.58 13.39
N PRO A 111 9.05 -3.19 13.80
CA PRO A 111 10.35 -2.56 13.57
C PRO A 111 10.68 -2.37 12.09
N GLN A 112 10.26 -3.33 11.25
CA GLN A 112 10.48 -3.28 9.80
C GLN A 112 9.60 -2.21 9.14
N ALA A 113 8.35 -2.09 9.59
CA ALA A 113 7.42 -1.05 9.14
C ALA A 113 7.98 0.34 9.45
N ARG A 114 8.44 0.56 10.69
CA ARG A 114 9.06 1.82 11.13
C ARG A 114 10.33 2.16 10.33
N THR A 115 11.16 1.15 10.04
CA THR A 115 12.37 1.37 9.24
C THR A 115 12.03 1.79 7.81
N LEU A 116 11.04 1.14 7.17
CA LEU A 116 10.60 1.53 5.83
C LEU A 116 10.01 2.93 5.81
N ASP A 117 9.16 3.27 6.77
CA ASP A 117 8.58 4.60 6.92
C ASP A 117 9.66 5.68 7.08
N SER A 118 10.63 5.46 7.95
CA SER A 118 11.78 6.36 8.15
C SER A 118 12.59 6.56 6.87
N LEU A 119 12.80 5.50 6.07
CA LEU A 119 13.50 5.59 4.80
C LEU A 119 12.68 6.34 3.73
N VAL A 120 11.37 6.23 3.75
CA VAL A 120 10.49 7.04 2.88
C VAL A 120 10.65 8.51 3.20
N HIS A 121 10.51 8.91 4.46
CA HIS A 121 10.58 10.31 4.88
C HIS A 121 11.97 10.90 4.75
N ALA A 122 13.04 10.09 4.88
CA ALA A 122 14.41 10.54 4.62
C ALA A 122 14.63 11.02 3.17
N GLY A 123 13.99 10.38 2.19
CA GLY A 123 14.09 10.76 0.77
C GLY A 123 12.91 11.62 0.26
N SER A 124 11.77 11.54 0.91
CA SER A 124 10.53 12.23 0.54
C SER A 124 9.82 12.72 1.80
N PRO A 125 10.26 13.84 2.42
CA PRO A 125 9.72 14.31 3.71
C PRO A 125 8.21 14.55 3.72
N ASP A 126 7.63 14.95 2.59
CA ASP A 126 6.21 15.26 2.44
C ASP A 126 5.38 14.07 1.92
N ALA A 127 6.00 12.92 1.67
CA ALA A 127 5.27 11.74 1.19
C ALA A 127 4.29 11.23 2.26
N ARG A 128 3.12 10.76 1.80
CA ARG A 128 2.20 10.02 2.67
C ARG A 128 2.49 8.52 2.56
N VAL A 129 2.85 7.91 3.67
CA VAL A 129 2.92 6.45 3.79
C VAL A 129 1.51 5.91 4.02
N ILE A 130 1.16 4.86 3.28
CA ILE A 130 -0.13 4.18 3.38
C ILE A 130 0.13 2.72 3.68
N PHE A 131 -0.22 2.28 4.87
CA PHE A 131 -0.22 0.85 5.19
C PHE A 131 -1.46 0.19 4.57
N TYR A 132 -1.21 -0.72 3.65
CA TYR A 132 -2.24 -1.46 2.95
C TYR A 132 -2.72 -2.62 3.82
N MET A 133 -3.78 -2.42 4.61
CA MET A 133 -4.41 -3.45 5.43
C MET A 133 -4.98 -4.56 4.55
N THR A 134 -4.36 -5.72 4.59
CA THR A 134 -4.77 -6.88 3.80
C THR A 134 -5.97 -7.61 4.41
N TRP A 135 -6.50 -8.57 3.66
CA TRP A 135 -7.59 -9.44 4.10
C TRP A 135 -7.09 -10.78 4.64
N GLY A 136 -7.87 -11.38 5.52
CA GLY A 136 -7.62 -12.74 6.01
C GLY A 136 -7.91 -13.81 4.94
N HIS A 137 -7.24 -14.95 5.02
CA HIS A 137 -7.54 -16.09 4.17
C HIS A 137 -9.00 -16.51 4.30
N LYS A 138 -9.59 -17.08 3.25
CA LYS A 138 -11.02 -17.47 3.22
C LYS A 138 -11.39 -18.40 4.37
N ASN A 139 -10.49 -19.34 4.70
CA ASN A 139 -10.66 -20.37 5.70
C ASN A 139 -9.87 -20.10 7.01
N GLY A 140 -9.44 -18.85 7.22
CA GLY A 140 -8.60 -18.46 8.35
C GLY A 140 -7.13 -18.81 8.18
N ASN A 141 -6.31 -18.54 9.21
CA ASN A 141 -4.89 -18.81 9.15
C ASN A 141 -4.63 -20.33 9.05
N ARG A 142 -3.63 -20.70 8.26
CA ARG A 142 -3.24 -22.11 8.05
C ARG A 142 -2.69 -22.76 9.33
N PHE A 143 -2.13 -21.96 10.21
CA PHE A 143 -1.64 -22.41 11.52
C PHE A 143 -2.59 -21.87 12.59
N PRO A 144 -3.30 -22.77 13.33
CA PRO A 144 -4.11 -22.32 14.45
C PRO A 144 -3.19 -21.64 15.46
N ILE A 145 -3.54 -20.43 15.82
CA ILE A 145 -2.85 -19.69 16.86
C ILE A 145 -3.55 -20.04 18.18
N PRO A 146 -2.88 -20.60 19.19
CA PRO A 146 -3.53 -21.14 20.39
C PRO A 146 -4.28 -20.11 21.26
N GLU A 147 -4.07 -18.85 21.00
CA GLU A 147 -4.63 -17.73 21.78
C GLU A 147 -5.92 -17.23 21.12
N TYR A 148 -6.97 -17.89 21.38
CA TYR A 148 -8.11 -17.56 20.58
C TYR A 148 -9.36 -17.17 21.27
N PRO A 149 -10.18 -16.28 20.75
CA PRO A 149 -10.20 -15.59 19.48
C PRO A 149 -9.51 -14.24 19.58
N PRO A 150 -8.93 -13.66 18.57
CA PRO A 150 -9.59 -13.08 17.42
C PRO A 150 -9.25 -13.83 16.12
N THR A 151 -10.11 -13.66 15.10
CA THR A 151 -9.91 -14.22 13.77
C THR A 151 -8.67 -13.63 13.09
N MET A 152 -8.17 -14.29 12.04
CA MET A 152 -7.07 -13.75 11.23
C MET A 152 -7.36 -12.32 10.77
N GLN A 153 -8.59 -12.02 10.35
CA GLN A 153 -8.96 -10.69 9.88
C GLN A 153 -8.90 -9.63 11.00
N GLU A 154 -9.36 -9.95 12.19
CA GLU A 154 -9.30 -9.02 13.33
C GLU A 154 -7.87 -8.70 13.74
N ARG A 155 -6.98 -9.71 13.67
CA ARG A 155 -5.54 -9.50 13.92
C ARG A 155 -4.89 -8.60 12.87
N LEU A 156 -5.22 -8.81 11.59
CA LEU A 156 -4.75 -7.94 10.52
C LEU A 156 -5.23 -6.49 10.74
N ILE A 157 -6.49 -6.29 11.10
CA ILE A 157 -7.02 -4.95 11.40
C ILE A 157 -6.20 -4.29 12.51
N THR A 158 -6.05 -4.97 13.65
CA THR A 158 -5.27 -4.44 14.79
C THR A 158 -3.85 -4.09 14.37
N SER A 159 -3.13 -5.02 13.77
CA SER A 159 -1.71 -4.81 13.44
C SER A 159 -1.48 -3.70 12.41
N TYR A 160 -2.36 -3.56 11.42
CA TYR A 160 -2.22 -2.49 10.42
C TYR A 160 -2.61 -1.12 10.97
N LEU A 161 -3.58 -1.04 11.88
CA LEU A 161 -3.89 0.20 12.57
C LEU A 161 -2.73 0.61 13.49
N GLU A 162 -2.16 -0.32 14.26
CA GLU A 162 -0.99 -0.04 15.09
C GLU A 162 0.20 0.44 14.25
N MET A 163 0.50 -0.19 13.10
CA MET A 163 1.54 0.30 12.19
C MET A 163 1.26 1.72 11.70
N ALA A 164 0.01 2.04 11.37
CA ALA A 164 -0.36 3.37 10.92
C ALA A 164 -0.17 4.41 12.04
N TYR A 165 -0.70 4.16 13.23
CA TYR A 165 -0.57 5.08 14.36
C TYR A 165 0.86 5.26 14.85
N ASP A 166 1.63 4.16 14.94
CA ASP A 166 3.02 4.19 15.40
C ASP A 166 3.96 5.00 14.49
N ASN A 167 3.56 5.21 13.23
CA ASN A 167 4.36 5.88 12.21
C ASN A 167 3.73 7.17 11.67
N ASP A 168 2.66 7.68 12.29
CA ASP A 168 1.89 8.82 11.79
C ASP A 168 1.50 8.67 10.29
N ALA A 169 1.24 7.43 9.89
CA ALA A 169 0.92 7.04 8.52
C ALA A 169 -0.58 6.76 8.35
N TRP A 170 -1.03 6.70 7.11
CA TRP A 170 -2.40 6.36 6.77
C TRP A 170 -2.60 4.84 6.70
N CYS A 171 -3.83 4.38 6.95
CA CYS A 171 -4.23 2.99 6.76
C CYS A 171 -5.28 2.87 5.65
N ALA A 172 -4.99 2.11 4.59
CA ALA A 172 -5.99 1.74 3.57
C ALA A 172 -6.72 0.47 4.02
N PRO A 173 -8.03 0.53 4.41
CA PRO A 173 -8.73 -0.52 5.13
C PRO A 173 -9.29 -1.63 4.23
N VAL A 174 -8.47 -2.18 3.31
CA VAL A 174 -8.95 -3.17 2.34
C VAL A 174 -9.52 -4.40 3.04
N GLY A 175 -8.88 -4.89 4.10
CA GLY A 175 -9.37 -6.03 4.87
C GLY A 175 -10.73 -5.78 5.55
N MET A 176 -11.00 -4.53 5.97
CA MET A 176 -12.32 -4.16 6.51
C MET A 176 -13.40 -4.19 5.43
N ALA A 177 -13.12 -3.61 4.25
CA ALA A 177 -14.02 -3.66 3.10
C ALA A 177 -14.26 -5.10 2.65
N TRP A 178 -13.21 -5.91 2.61
CA TRP A 178 -13.29 -7.33 2.26
C TRP A 178 -14.19 -8.11 3.23
N ARG A 179 -14.01 -7.90 4.54
CA ARG A 179 -14.88 -8.49 5.58
C ARG A 179 -16.35 -8.09 5.37
N ARG A 180 -16.61 -6.83 5.04
CA ARG A 180 -17.95 -6.30 4.79
C ARG A 180 -18.59 -6.98 3.58
N VAL A 181 -17.91 -7.06 2.44
CA VAL A 181 -18.42 -7.74 1.25
C VAL A 181 -18.72 -9.22 1.53
N ARG A 182 -17.83 -9.91 2.25
CA ARG A 182 -18.05 -11.33 2.63
C ARG A 182 -19.31 -11.53 3.48
N ALA A 183 -19.66 -10.57 4.31
CA ALA A 183 -20.85 -10.63 5.16
C ALA A 183 -22.12 -10.26 4.40
N GLU A 184 -22.08 -9.22 3.56
CA GLU A 184 -23.25 -8.69 2.85
C GLU A 184 -23.56 -9.45 1.55
N ARG A 185 -22.52 -9.87 0.83
CA ARG A 185 -22.62 -10.54 -0.49
C ARG A 185 -21.69 -11.77 -0.53
N PRO A 186 -22.02 -12.85 0.18
CA PRO A 186 -21.19 -14.08 0.22
C PRO A 186 -21.04 -14.75 -1.15
N ASP A 187 -21.94 -14.45 -2.10
CA ASP A 187 -21.91 -14.84 -3.50
C ASP A 187 -20.82 -14.10 -4.31
N CYS A 188 -20.33 -12.96 -3.83
CA CYS A 188 -19.26 -12.21 -4.49
C CYS A 188 -17.90 -12.92 -4.33
N VAL A 189 -17.36 -13.44 -5.45
CA VAL A 189 -16.14 -14.23 -5.46
C VAL A 189 -14.91 -13.32 -5.36
N LEU A 190 -14.51 -12.97 -4.13
CA LEU A 190 -13.33 -12.14 -3.89
C LEU A 190 -12.00 -12.89 -3.97
N TYR A 191 -12.01 -14.21 -3.69
CA TYR A 191 -10.81 -15.04 -3.64
C TYR A 191 -10.62 -15.84 -4.92
N ALA A 192 -9.37 -16.02 -5.34
CA ALA A 192 -8.99 -17.03 -6.30
C ALA A 192 -9.20 -18.46 -5.74
N GLN A 193 -8.95 -19.48 -6.55
CA GLN A 193 -9.18 -20.89 -6.18
C GLN A 193 -8.36 -21.35 -4.97
N ASP A 194 -7.23 -20.73 -4.72
CA ASP A 194 -6.34 -21.03 -3.58
C ASP A 194 -6.84 -20.51 -2.23
N CYS A 195 -7.96 -19.77 -2.21
CA CYS A 195 -8.59 -19.24 -1.01
C CYS A 195 -7.79 -18.16 -0.24
N PHE A 196 -6.77 -17.57 -0.85
CA PHE A 196 -6.01 -16.46 -0.23
C PHE A 196 -5.63 -15.34 -1.20
N HIS A 197 -5.24 -15.63 -2.44
CA HIS A 197 -5.03 -14.59 -3.44
C HIS A 197 -6.35 -13.97 -3.91
N PRO A 198 -6.32 -12.74 -4.42
CA PRO A 198 -7.53 -12.07 -4.89
C PRO A 198 -7.92 -12.57 -6.28
N ALA A 199 -9.22 -12.88 -6.47
CA ALA A 199 -9.83 -12.87 -7.79
C ALA A 199 -9.96 -11.41 -8.29
N LEU A 200 -10.37 -11.21 -9.54
CA LEU A 200 -10.53 -9.86 -10.10
C LEU A 200 -11.46 -8.95 -9.27
N PRO A 201 -12.64 -9.40 -8.78
CA PRO A 201 -13.47 -8.56 -7.90
C PRO A 201 -12.76 -8.15 -6.62
N GLY A 202 -11.90 -9.02 -6.05
CA GLY A 202 -11.11 -8.72 -4.86
C GLY A 202 -10.04 -7.65 -5.12
N SER A 203 -9.29 -7.77 -6.22
CA SER A 203 -8.32 -6.74 -6.62
C SER A 203 -8.99 -5.41 -6.96
N TYR A 204 -10.16 -5.47 -7.57
CA TYR A 204 -10.95 -4.28 -7.88
C TYR A 204 -11.43 -3.55 -6.61
N LEU A 205 -11.93 -4.30 -5.63
CA LEU A 205 -12.28 -3.76 -4.32
C LEU A 205 -11.06 -3.10 -3.65
N ALA A 206 -9.90 -3.79 -3.63
CA ALA A 206 -8.67 -3.27 -3.06
C ALA A 206 -8.23 -1.97 -3.74
N ALA A 207 -8.26 -1.92 -5.08
CA ALA A 207 -7.90 -0.73 -5.85
C ALA A 207 -8.82 0.46 -5.52
N ASN A 208 -10.13 0.24 -5.42
CA ASN A 208 -11.08 1.30 -5.05
C ASN A 208 -10.84 1.80 -3.61
N VAL A 209 -10.54 0.92 -2.65
CA VAL A 209 -10.20 1.32 -1.27
C VAL A 209 -8.95 2.20 -1.27
N ILE A 210 -7.87 1.75 -1.92
CA ILE A 210 -6.61 2.50 -1.95
C ILE A 210 -6.79 3.83 -2.68
N PHE A 211 -7.49 3.84 -3.82
CA PHE A 211 -7.77 5.10 -4.51
C PHE A 211 -8.62 6.04 -3.65
N THR A 212 -9.64 5.55 -2.97
CA THR A 212 -10.44 6.37 -2.04
C THR A 212 -9.59 6.95 -0.92
N THR A 213 -8.65 6.17 -0.37
CA THR A 213 -7.71 6.63 0.66
C THR A 213 -6.84 7.78 0.14
N ILE A 214 -6.32 7.68 -1.10
CA ILE A 214 -5.52 8.72 -1.74
C ILE A 214 -6.36 9.95 -2.12
N TYR A 215 -7.55 9.72 -2.67
CA TYR A 215 -8.41 10.78 -3.22
C TYR A 215 -9.16 11.56 -2.14
N GLY A 216 -9.48 10.92 -1.01
CA GLY A 216 -10.01 11.53 0.20
C GLY A 216 -11.46 11.99 0.14
N LYS A 217 -12.18 11.74 -0.96
CA LYS A 217 -13.58 12.17 -1.18
C LYS A 217 -14.34 11.18 -2.05
N PRO A 218 -15.70 11.23 -2.07
CA PRO A 218 -16.51 10.40 -2.96
C PRO A 218 -16.23 10.67 -4.43
N TYR A 219 -16.38 9.64 -5.25
CA TYR A 219 -16.26 9.71 -6.71
C TYR A 219 -17.19 8.71 -7.40
N GLN A 220 -17.39 8.89 -8.69
CA GLN A 220 -18.04 7.93 -9.59
C GLN A 220 -17.07 7.56 -10.70
N THR A 221 -17.09 6.29 -11.09
CA THR A 221 -16.24 5.80 -12.19
C THR A 221 -16.99 4.75 -13.00
N ASP A 222 -16.82 4.80 -14.30
CA ASP A 222 -17.27 3.79 -15.26
C ASP A 222 -16.22 2.69 -15.51
N CYS A 223 -15.06 2.81 -14.87
CA CYS A 223 -14.00 1.81 -14.91
C CYS A 223 -14.42 0.56 -14.13
N THR A 224 -15.00 -0.42 -14.81
CA THR A 224 -15.48 -1.68 -14.19
C THR A 224 -14.45 -2.81 -14.25
N MET A 225 -13.38 -2.65 -15.00
CA MET A 225 -12.41 -3.73 -15.31
C MET A 225 -13.04 -4.99 -15.92
N GLY A 226 -14.17 -4.84 -16.60
CA GLY A 226 -14.93 -5.95 -17.19
C GLY A 226 -15.81 -6.71 -16.21
N LEU A 227 -15.95 -6.26 -14.97
CA LEU A 227 -16.92 -6.79 -14.02
C LEU A 227 -18.35 -6.38 -14.45
N PRO A 228 -19.38 -7.18 -14.10
CA PRO A 228 -20.77 -6.75 -14.25
C PRO A 228 -20.99 -5.38 -13.61
N PRO A 229 -21.68 -4.44 -14.28
CA PRO A 229 -21.83 -3.07 -13.78
C PRO A 229 -22.36 -2.97 -12.34
N GLU A 230 -23.39 -3.75 -12.02
CA GLU A 230 -23.97 -3.82 -10.66
C GLU A 230 -22.94 -4.27 -9.60
N GLN A 231 -22.11 -5.26 -9.94
CA GLN A 231 -21.06 -5.74 -9.05
C GLN A 231 -19.97 -4.67 -8.86
N ALA A 232 -19.54 -4.02 -9.93
CA ALA A 232 -18.54 -2.96 -9.87
C ALA A 232 -19.03 -1.79 -9.02
N GLU A 233 -20.26 -1.31 -9.23
CA GLU A 233 -20.87 -0.24 -8.46
C GLU A 233 -20.99 -0.59 -6.97
N TYR A 234 -21.42 -1.82 -6.66
CA TYR A 234 -21.48 -2.31 -5.29
C TYR A 234 -20.10 -2.27 -4.62
N LEU A 235 -19.06 -2.79 -5.28
CA LEU A 235 -17.71 -2.81 -4.73
C LEU A 235 -17.12 -1.40 -4.56
N GLN A 236 -17.37 -0.49 -5.50
CA GLN A 236 -16.98 0.93 -5.39
C GLN A 236 -17.62 1.58 -4.16
N ARG A 237 -18.94 1.38 -3.98
CA ARG A 237 -19.69 1.93 -2.85
C ARG A 237 -19.14 1.40 -1.52
N ILE A 238 -18.93 0.08 -1.40
CA ILE A 238 -18.37 -0.50 -0.17
C ILE A 238 -16.95 0.04 0.12
N ALA A 239 -16.11 0.17 -0.90
CA ALA A 239 -14.78 0.74 -0.76
C ALA A 239 -14.82 2.16 -0.20
N GLN A 240 -15.61 3.04 -0.83
CA GLN A 240 -15.75 4.44 -0.43
C GLN A 240 -16.33 4.58 0.97
N GLN A 241 -17.42 3.88 1.27
CA GLN A 241 -18.01 3.90 2.60
C GLN A 241 -17.03 3.44 3.67
N THR A 242 -16.31 2.34 3.43
CA THR A 242 -15.35 1.81 4.41
C THR A 242 -14.23 2.80 4.73
N VAL A 243 -13.77 3.56 3.74
CA VAL A 243 -12.74 4.60 3.98
C VAL A 243 -13.34 5.84 4.62
N LEU A 244 -14.38 6.42 4.01
CA LEU A 244 -14.86 7.75 4.35
C LEU A 244 -15.60 7.80 5.69
N GLU A 245 -16.24 6.70 6.09
CA GLU A 245 -16.91 6.56 7.38
C GLU A 245 -15.95 6.27 8.55
N ASN A 246 -14.67 5.96 8.27
CA ASN A 246 -13.68 5.58 9.28
C ASN A 246 -12.40 6.44 9.25
N ARG A 247 -12.47 7.69 8.77
CA ARG A 247 -11.29 8.55 8.54
C ARG A 247 -10.40 8.67 9.79
N THR A 248 -10.97 9.01 10.93
CA THR A 248 -10.23 9.12 12.20
C THR A 248 -9.57 7.81 12.61
N LEU A 249 -10.29 6.67 12.53
CA LEU A 249 -9.72 5.36 12.82
C LEU A 249 -8.54 5.01 11.89
N LEU A 250 -8.55 5.50 10.67
CA LEU A 250 -7.56 5.20 9.64
C LEU A 250 -6.41 6.22 9.59
N ASN A 251 -6.38 7.16 10.52
CA ASN A 251 -5.41 8.26 10.61
C ASN A 251 -5.35 9.12 9.33
N LEU A 252 -6.50 9.40 8.70
CA LEU A 252 -6.62 10.15 7.44
C LEU A 252 -6.91 11.65 7.64
N GLU A 253 -6.76 12.18 8.84
CA GLU A 253 -7.03 13.58 9.19
C GLU A 253 -5.77 14.43 9.23
#